data_74f3b9d980d5ab48b5945e0bfb673fc7
#
_entry.id   74f3b9d980d5ab48b5945e0bfb673fc7
#
_cell.length_a   1.000
_cell.length_b   1.000
_cell.length_c   1.000
_cell.angle_alpha   90.00
_cell.angle_beta   90.00
_cell.angle_gamma   90.00
#
_symmetry.space_group_name_H-M   'P 1'
#
loop_
_entity.id
_entity.type
_entity.pdbx_description
1 polymer ?
#
loop_
_entity_poly.entity_id
_entity_poly.type
_entity_poly.pdbx_seq_one_letter_code
_entity_poly.pdbx_strand_id
1 'polypeptide(L)'
;REVRDTSLRVAHGADGIVHDVKVYTKENSDELAPGVSKIVRVYIIQKRKIQVGDKMSGRHGNKGVISLILPEEDMPYLPDGTPVDIVLNPQGVPSRMNLGQILELHLGMAGKKLGVKYATPVFDGATVDEIKEEMAKAGMDLDGKTDLYNGRTGEKFENRVAVGVMYM
;
A
#
# COMPACT_ATOMS: atom_id res chain seq x y z
N ARG A 1 -22.36 -30.45 -40.93
CA ARG A 1 -21.85 -30.36 -39.53
C ARG A 1 -22.08 -28.95 -39.05
N GLU A 2 -22.87 -28.79 -38.04
CA GLU A 2 -23.03 -27.50 -37.37
C GLU A 2 -21.71 -27.10 -36.69
N VAL A 3 -21.29 -25.88 -36.93
CA VAL A 3 -20.12 -25.31 -36.27
C VAL A 3 -20.59 -24.60 -35.01
N ARG A 4 -19.99 -24.93 -33.87
CA ARG A 4 -20.29 -24.33 -32.57
C ARG A 4 -19.13 -23.45 -32.12
N ASP A 5 -19.44 -22.23 -31.72
CA ASP A 5 -18.46 -21.34 -31.09
C ASP A 5 -18.20 -21.79 -29.65
N THR A 6 -16.94 -22.16 -29.34
CA THR A 6 -16.48 -22.57 -28.02
C THR A 6 -15.47 -21.57 -27.43
N SER A 7 -15.39 -20.36 -27.98
CA SER A 7 -14.45 -19.35 -27.54
C SER A 7 -14.65 -18.97 -26.08
N LEU A 8 -13.55 -18.79 -25.38
CA LEU A 8 -13.56 -18.22 -24.01
C LEU A 8 -13.92 -16.73 -24.10
N ARG A 9 -14.94 -16.34 -23.37
CA ARG A 9 -15.38 -14.95 -23.27
C ARG A 9 -15.17 -14.44 -21.87
N VAL A 10 -14.90 -13.13 -21.77
CA VAL A 10 -14.76 -12.45 -20.47
C VAL A 10 -16.08 -12.50 -19.72
N ALA A 11 -16.06 -13.07 -18.51
CA ALA A 11 -17.23 -13.13 -17.64
C ALA A 11 -17.54 -11.77 -17.00
N HIS A 12 -18.76 -11.61 -16.48
CA HIS A 12 -19.11 -10.41 -15.71
C HIS A 12 -18.18 -10.25 -14.51
N GLY A 13 -17.64 -9.03 -14.34
CA GLY A 13 -16.71 -8.70 -13.26
C GLY A 13 -15.25 -9.08 -13.55
N ALA A 14 -14.95 -9.71 -14.66
CA ALA A 14 -13.59 -10.06 -15.07
C ALA A 14 -12.99 -9.08 -16.09
N ASP A 15 -13.65 -7.98 -16.39
CA ASP A 15 -13.17 -6.93 -17.30
C ASP A 15 -11.99 -6.17 -16.70
N GLY A 16 -11.14 -5.65 -17.55
CA GLY A 16 -9.95 -4.90 -17.14
C GLY A 16 -9.10 -4.50 -18.33
N ILE A 17 -7.89 -4.06 -18.02
CA ILE A 17 -6.90 -3.64 -19.03
C ILE A 17 -5.88 -4.75 -19.21
N VAL A 18 -5.61 -5.11 -20.47
CA VAL A 18 -4.58 -6.10 -20.80
C VAL A 18 -3.20 -5.53 -20.41
N HIS A 19 -2.52 -6.25 -19.52
CA HIS A 19 -1.18 -5.90 -19.04
C HIS A 19 -0.10 -6.60 -19.83
N ASP A 20 -0.29 -7.90 -20.08
CA ASP A 20 0.69 -8.74 -20.78
C ASP A 20 -0.03 -9.90 -21.47
N VAL A 21 0.59 -10.42 -22.54
CA VAL A 21 0.12 -11.59 -23.27
C VAL A 21 1.29 -12.54 -23.46
N LYS A 22 1.13 -13.79 -23.04
CA LYS A 22 2.11 -14.86 -23.28
C LYS A 22 1.50 -15.92 -24.18
N VAL A 23 2.24 -16.31 -25.20
CA VAL A 23 1.84 -17.33 -26.17
C VAL A 23 2.76 -18.54 -26.02
N TYR A 24 2.18 -19.70 -25.78
CA TYR A 24 2.89 -20.97 -25.68
C TYR A 24 2.51 -21.85 -26.86
N THR A 25 3.49 -22.33 -27.61
CA THR A 25 3.35 -23.26 -28.70
C THR A 25 4.13 -24.54 -28.41
N LYS A 26 3.96 -25.56 -29.22
CA LYS A 26 4.75 -26.80 -29.08
C LYS A 26 6.25 -26.62 -29.27
N GLU A 27 6.65 -25.53 -29.90
CA GLU A 27 8.07 -25.20 -30.13
C GLU A 27 8.74 -24.59 -28.94
N ASN A 28 8.00 -23.83 -28.10
CA ASN A 28 8.55 -23.07 -26.97
C ASN A 28 8.08 -23.57 -25.60
N SER A 29 7.24 -24.61 -25.54
CA SER A 29 6.80 -25.21 -24.28
C SER A 29 6.47 -26.69 -24.46
N ASP A 30 7.00 -27.51 -23.57
CA ASP A 30 6.74 -28.97 -23.53
C ASP A 30 5.50 -29.35 -22.70
N GLU A 31 4.87 -28.37 -22.06
CA GLU A 31 3.79 -28.59 -21.07
C GLU A 31 2.38 -28.47 -21.66
N LEU A 32 2.22 -28.55 -22.95
CA LEU A 32 0.90 -28.50 -23.57
C LEU A 32 0.14 -29.82 -23.40
N ALA A 33 -1.13 -29.74 -22.99
CA ALA A 33 -1.99 -30.89 -22.88
C ALA A 33 -2.20 -31.55 -24.26
N PRO A 34 -2.44 -32.86 -24.31
CA PRO A 34 -2.74 -33.57 -25.58
C PRO A 34 -3.90 -32.91 -26.33
N GLY A 35 -3.73 -32.68 -27.61
CA GLY A 35 -4.72 -32.03 -28.47
C GLY A 35 -4.69 -30.50 -28.45
N VAL A 36 -3.86 -29.90 -27.64
CA VAL A 36 -3.67 -28.44 -27.60
C VAL A 36 -2.46 -28.05 -28.44
N SER A 37 -2.67 -27.19 -29.42
CA SER A 37 -1.60 -26.70 -30.30
C SER A 37 -0.97 -25.40 -29.81
N LYS A 38 -1.74 -24.58 -29.09
CA LYS A 38 -1.34 -23.23 -28.65
C LYS A 38 -2.13 -22.81 -27.43
N ILE A 39 -1.44 -22.21 -26.48
CA ILE A 39 -2.05 -21.57 -25.31
C ILE A 39 -1.72 -20.08 -25.36
N VAL A 40 -2.74 -19.25 -25.23
CA VAL A 40 -2.60 -17.80 -25.09
C VAL A 40 -3.04 -17.42 -23.67
N ARG A 41 -2.12 -16.85 -22.90
CA ARG A 41 -2.38 -16.38 -21.53
C ARG A 41 -2.42 -14.86 -21.53
N VAL A 42 -3.59 -14.32 -21.24
CA VAL A 42 -3.81 -12.86 -21.17
C VAL A 42 -3.85 -12.44 -19.72
N TYR A 43 -2.95 -11.56 -19.32
CA TYR A 43 -2.90 -10.98 -17.98
C TYR A 43 -3.68 -9.67 -17.97
N ILE A 44 -4.66 -9.57 -17.09
CA ILE A 44 -5.57 -8.44 -16.98
C ILE A 44 -5.35 -7.74 -15.66
N ILE A 45 -5.22 -6.41 -15.70
CA ILE A 45 -5.18 -5.54 -14.50
C ILE A 45 -6.57 -5.02 -14.23
N GLN A 46 -7.02 -5.20 -13.00
CA GLN A 46 -8.23 -4.60 -12.46
C GLN A 46 -7.89 -3.68 -11.29
N LYS A 47 -8.55 -2.53 -11.22
CA LYS A 47 -8.51 -1.66 -10.05
C LYS A 47 -9.73 -1.96 -9.17
N ARG A 48 -9.49 -2.63 -8.06
CA ARG A 48 -10.52 -2.86 -7.04
C ARG A 48 -10.41 -1.80 -5.97
N LYS A 49 -11.53 -1.17 -5.66
CA LYS A 49 -11.60 -0.20 -4.55
C LYS A 49 -11.74 -0.94 -3.22
N ILE A 50 -11.09 -0.40 -2.20
CA ILE A 50 -11.23 -0.90 -0.84
C ILE A 50 -12.65 -0.63 -0.32
N GLN A 51 -13.15 -1.50 0.54
CA GLN A 51 -14.47 -1.43 1.14
C GLN A 51 -14.38 -1.61 2.65
N VAL A 52 -15.40 -1.15 3.36
CA VAL A 52 -15.55 -1.44 4.80
C VAL A 52 -15.60 -2.96 5.00
N GLY A 53 -14.82 -3.46 5.95
CA GLY A 53 -14.67 -4.89 6.20
C GLY A 53 -13.46 -5.55 5.51
N ASP A 54 -12.82 -4.88 4.58
CA ASP A 54 -11.60 -5.39 3.95
C ASP A 54 -10.45 -5.41 4.95
N LYS A 55 -9.60 -6.43 4.85
CA LYS A 55 -8.39 -6.57 5.66
C LYS A 55 -7.22 -5.91 4.99
N MET A 56 -6.46 -5.16 5.77
CA MET A 56 -5.20 -4.55 5.35
C MET A 56 -4.08 -4.95 6.29
N SER A 57 -2.88 -5.08 5.75
CA SER A 57 -1.70 -5.41 6.53
C SER A 57 -0.46 -4.69 6.00
N GLY A 58 0.46 -4.39 6.92
CA GLY A 58 1.78 -3.88 6.58
C GLY A 58 2.82 -5.00 6.53
N ARG A 59 4.09 -4.60 6.57
CA ARG A 59 5.24 -5.51 6.50
C ARG A 59 5.81 -5.93 7.87
N HIS A 60 5.19 -5.50 8.95
CA HIS A 60 5.69 -5.71 10.33
C HIS A 60 4.73 -6.53 11.21
N GLY A 61 3.89 -7.36 10.58
CA GLY A 61 2.88 -8.12 11.31
C GLY A 61 1.68 -7.30 11.78
N ASN A 62 1.63 -6.04 11.42
CA ASN A 62 0.48 -5.17 11.69
C ASN A 62 -0.65 -5.45 10.71
N LYS A 63 -1.83 -5.62 11.23
CA LYS A 63 -3.04 -5.91 10.45
C LYS A 63 -4.26 -5.21 11.03
N GLY A 64 -5.20 -4.94 10.20
CA GLY A 64 -6.44 -4.31 10.61
C GLY A 64 -7.56 -4.50 9.59
N VAL A 65 -8.75 -4.10 9.98
CA VAL A 65 -9.94 -4.15 9.14
C VAL A 65 -10.44 -2.72 8.95
N ILE A 66 -10.81 -2.38 7.73
CA ILE A 66 -11.37 -1.06 7.42
C ILE A 66 -12.74 -0.94 8.08
N SER A 67 -12.87 0.00 9.01
CA SER A 67 -14.12 0.24 9.74
C SER A 67 -14.94 1.37 9.14
N LEU A 68 -14.30 2.33 8.49
CA LEU A 68 -14.95 3.51 7.93
C LEU A 68 -14.17 4.04 6.74
N ILE A 69 -14.87 4.51 5.73
CA ILE A 69 -14.32 5.22 4.59
C ILE A 69 -14.95 6.59 4.55
N LEU A 70 -14.11 7.62 4.64
CA LEU A 70 -14.54 9.03 4.61
C LEU A 70 -14.16 9.67 3.28
N PRO A 71 -14.90 10.71 2.84
CA PRO A 71 -14.44 11.58 1.77
C PRO A 71 -13.10 12.23 2.12
N GLU A 72 -12.31 12.56 1.11
CA GLU A 72 -10.97 13.15 1.30
C GLU A 72 -11.03 14.46 2.09
N GLU A 73 -12.04 15.27 1.88
CA GLU A 73 -12.26 16.54 2.59
C GLU A 73 -12.55 16.39 4.09
N ASP A 74 -13.03 15.22 4.51
CA ASP A 74 -13.31 14.92 5.93
C ASP A 74 -12.12 14.29 6.66
N MET A 75 -11.07 13.91 5.93
CA MET A 75 -9.87 13.32 6.52
C MET A 75 -9.01 14.38 7.21
N PRO A 76 -8.33 14.03 8.32
CA PRO A 76 -7.36 14.92 8.91
C PRO A 76 -6.27 15.33 7.91
N TYR A 77 -5.77 16.54 8.04
CA TYR A 77 -4.76 17.06 7.12
C TYR A 77 -3.56 17.67 7.84
N LEU A 78 -2.42 17.64 7.15
CA LEU A 78 -1.17 18.24 7.59
C LEU A 78 -1.22 19.78 7.50
N PRO A 79 -0.28 20.51 8.15
CA PRO A 79 -0.25 21.97 8.07
C PRO A 79 -0.15 22.54 6.65
N ASP A 80 0.38 21.77 5.69
CA ASP A 80 0.45 22.14 4.28
C ASP A 80 -0.87 21.91 3.50
N GLY A 81 -1.88 21.35 4.16
CA GLY A 81 -3.17 21.02 3.58
C GLY A 81 -3.28 19.63 2.97
N THR A 82 -2.23 18.83 2.99
CA THR A 82 -2.25 17.46 2.47
C THR A 82 -3.06 16.55 3.41
N PRO A 83 -4.17 15.93 2.96
CA PRO A 83 -4.93 15.01 3.79
C PRO A 83 -4.16 13.70 3.98
N VAL A 84 -4.37 13.04 5.12
CA VAL A 84 -3.86 11.69 5.34
C VAL A 84 -4.73 10.67 4.62
N ASP A 85 -4.13 9.60 4.13
CA ASP A 85 -4.84 8.55 3.39
C ASP A 85 -5.50 7.53 4.32
N ILE A 86 -4.90 7.29 5.49
CA ILE A 86 -5.37 6.29 6.43
C ILE A 86 -5.09 6.75 7.87
N VAL A 87 -5.99 6.41 8.76
CA VAL A 87 -5.84 6.59 10.22
C VAL A 87 -5.82 5.22 10.87
N LEU A 88 -4.76 4.94 11.62
CA LEU A 88 -4.55 3.67 12.30
C LEU A 88 -4.71 3.81 13.80
N ASN A 89 -5.31 2.79 14.44
CA ASN A 89 -5.43 2.75 15.89
C ASN A 89 -4.08 2.40 16.52
N PRO A 90 -3.48 3.28 17.35
CA PRO A 90 -2.17 3.04 17.93
C PRO A 90 -2.17 1.98 19.04
N GLN A 91 -3.32 1.60 19.58
CA GLN A 91 -3.42 0.62 20.65
C GLN A 91 -2.91 -0.78 20.26
N GLY A 92 -2.92 -1.10 18.96
CA GLY A 92 -2.38 -2.36 18.46
C GLY A 92 -0.85 -2.49 18.51
N VAL A 93 -0.12 -1.38 18.71
CA VAL A 93 1.35 -1.37 18.70
C VAL A 93 1.95 -1.84 20.03
N PRO A 94 1.58 -1.29 21.21
CA PRO A 94 2.20 -1.67 22.47
C PRO A 94 1.98 -3.13 22.84
N SER A 95 0.77 -3.66 22.59
CA SER A 95 0.42 -5.04 22.94
C SER A 95 1.14 -6.08 22.09
N ARG A 96 1.49 -5.76 20.86
CA ARG A 96 2.12 -6.68 19.90
C ARG A 96 3.61 -6.43 19.69
N MET A 97 4.14 -5.34 20.23
CA MET A 97 5.55 -4.96 20.18
C MET A 97 6.17 -4.93 18.77
N ASN A 98 5.35 -4.69 17.74
CA ASN A 98 5.81 -4.56 16.36
C ASN A 98 6.28 -3.14 16.05
N LEU A 99 7.33 -2.71 16.73
CA LEU A 99 7.87 -1.34 16.66
C LEU A 99 8.43 -0.97 15.29
N GLY A 100 8.76 -1.96 14.47
CA GLY A 100 9.27 -1.74 13.12
C GLY A 100 8.34 -0.90 12.25
N GLN A 101 7.02 -0.97 12.45
CA GLN A 101 6.06 -0.15 11.73
C GLN A 101 6.21 1.35 12.03
N ILE A 102 6.55 1.70 13.27
CA ILE A 102 6.78 3.09 13.67
C ILE A 102 8.07 3.62 13.05
N LEU A 103 9.12 2.81 13.07
CA LEU A 103 10.39 3.15 12.43
C LEU A 103 10.24 3.33 10.92
N GLU A 104 9.46 2.45 10.27
CA GLU A 104 9.12 2.58 8.85
C GLU A 104 8.37 3.90 8.57
N LEU A 105 7.41 4.24 9.42
CA LEU A 105 6.63 5.46 9.30
C LEU A 105 7.53 6.72 9.30
N HIS A 106 8.46 6.79 10.23
CA HIS A 106 9.37 7.91 10.37
C HIS A 106 10.36 7.99 9.21
N LEU A 107 10.99 6.88 8.88
CA LEU A 107 11.97 6.82 7.79
C LEU A 107 11.29 7.07 6.43
N GLY A 108 10.07 6.56 6.23
CA GLY A 108 9.27 6.80 5.04
C GLY A 108 8.92 8.27 4.85
N MET A 109 8.60 8.99 5.94
CA MET A 109 8.35 10.43 5.87
C MET A 109 9.61 11.22 5.54
N ALA A 110 10.75 10.84 6.14
CA ALA A 110 12.06 11.43 5.81
C ALA A 110 12.39 11.22 4.32
N GLY A 111 12.18 10.02 3.80
CA GLY A 111 12.38 9.71 2.38
C GLY A 111 11.49 10.53 1.46
N LYS A 112 10.24 10.71 1.82
CA LYS A 112 9.30 11.54 1.05
C LYS A 112 9.76 13.00 1.00
N LYS A 113 10.21 13.55 2.13
CA LYS A 113 10.70 14.94 2.21
C LYS A 113 12.02 15.14 1.47
N LEU A 114 12.92 14.16 1.51
CA LEU A 114 14.22 14.20 0.84
C LEU A 114 14.16 13.75 -0.64
N GLY A 115 13.05 13.16 -1.07
CA GLY A 115 12.90 12.63 -2.44
C GLY A 115 13.72 11.37 -2.71
N VAL A 116 14.07 10.60 -1.69
CA VAL A 116 14.86 9.36 -1.79
C VAL A 116 14.07 8.14 -1.33
N LYS A 117 14.53 6.96 -1.75
CA LYS A 117 14.00 5.67 -1.28
C LYS A 117 15.05 4.96 -0.45
N TYR A 118 14.61 4.30 0.61
CA TYR A 118 15.48 3.53 1.50
C TYR A 118 15.28 2.03 1.26
N ALA A 119 16.38 1.30 1.16
CA ALA A 119 16.39 -0.15 1.16
C ALA A 119 17.00 -0.63 2.48
N THR A 120 16.19 -1.28 3.31
CA THR A 120 16.58 -1.74 4.64
C THR A 120 16.31 -3.23 4.76
N PRO A 121 17.29 -4.11 4.44
CA PRO A 121 17.15 -5.55 4.57
C PRO A 121 16.81 -5.98 6.00
N VAL A 122 16.13 -7.11 6.15
CA VAL A 122 15.59 -7.59 7.43
C VAL A 122 16.65 -7.72 8.52
N PHE A 123 17.84 -8.20 8.17
CA PHE A 123 18.94 -8.44 9.13
C PHE A 123 20.05 -7.40 9.06
N ASP A 124 19.94 -6.43 8.19
CA ASP A 124 20.90 -5.34 8.01
C ASP A 124 20.14 -4.04 7.73
N GLY A 125 19.18 -3.75 8.59
CA GLY A 125 18.35 -2.56 8.52
C GLY A 125 19.02 -1.34 9.15
N ALA A 126 18.34 -0.19 9.02
CA ALA A 126 18.77 1.04 9.64
C ALA A 126 18.62 0.99 11.17
N THR A 127 19.60 1.51 11.88
CA THR A 127 19.51 1.69 13.33
C THR A 127 18.62 2.90 13.67
N VAL A 128 18.17 2.99 14.94
CA VAL A 128 17.37 4.13 15.40
C VAL A 128 18.13 5.46 15.24
N ASP A 129 19.43 5.45 15.50
CA ASP A 129 20.27 6.65 15.34
C ASP A 129 20.40 7.08 13.89
N GLU A 130 20.56 6.14 12.96
CA GLU A 130 20.58 6.42 11.52
C GLU A 130 19.24 7.00 11.04
N ILE A 131 18.12 6.49 11.55
CA ILE A 131 16.79 7.02 11.25
C ILE A 131 16.63 8.44 11.76
N LYS A 132 17.09 8.73 12.96
CA LYS A 132 17.07 10.09 13.52
C LYS A 132 17.92 11.06 12.71
N GLU A 133 19.09 10.63 12.23
CA GLU A 133 19.94 11.44 11.35
C GLU A 133 19.21 11.79 10.05
N GLU A 134 18.56 10.82 9.42
CA GLU A 134 17.77 11.07 8.21
C GLU A 134 16.57 11.98 8.46
N MET A 135 15.90 11.84 9.60
CA MET A 135 14.81 12.72 9.99
C MET A 135 15.31 14.16 10.19
N ALA A 136 16.47 14.34 10.82
CA ALA A 136 17.08 15.65 11.01
C ALA A 136 17.45 16.31 9.68
N LYS A 137 18.00 15.54 8.72
CA LYS A 137 18.28 16.01 7.35
C LYS A 137 17.01 16.46 6.62
N ALA A 138 15.89 15.80 6.87
CA ALA A 138 14.59 16.14 6.29
C ALA A 138 13.90 17.33 6.97
N GLY A 139 14.47 17.87 8.04
CA GLY A 139 13.87 18.96 8.82
C GLY A 139 12.68 18.52 9.65
N MET A 140 12.56 17.23 9.99
CA MET A 140 11.52 16.68 10.83
C MET A 140 11.88 16.79 12.32
N ASP A 141 10.86 16.88 13.17
CA ASP A 141 11.04 16.67 14.60
C ASP A 141 11.43 15.21 14.88
N LEU A 142 12.37 15.01 15.81
CA LEU A 142 12.91 13.66 16.08
C LEU A 142 11.92 12.71 16.75
N ASP A 143 10.81 13.19 17.26
CA ASP A 143 9.71 12.38 17.77
C ASP A 143 8.77 11.86 16.67
N GLY A 144 8.95 12.32 15.43
CA GLY A 144 8.14 11.94 14.27
C GLY A 144 6.70 12.43 14.31
N LYS A 145 6.36 13.29 15.23
CA LYS A 145 5.02 13.86 15.40
C LYS A 145 4.90 15.21 14.70
N THR A 146 3.71 15.49 14.24
CA THR A 146 3.37 16.77 13.61
C THR A 146 1.98 17.21 14.04
N ASP A 147 1.67 18.47 13.78
CA ASP A 147 0.32 18.99 13.98
C ASP A 147 -0.61 18.45 12.89
N LEU A 148 -1.79 18.01 13.29
CA LEU A 148 -2.87 17.66 12.39
C LEU A 148 -4.09 18.54 12.66
N TYR A 149 -4.89 18.73 11.62
CA TYR A 149 -6.14 19.49 11.66
C TYR A 149 -7.32 18.58 11.35
N ASN A 150 -8.43 18.81 12.03
CA ASN A 150 -9.67 18.08 11.78
C ASN A 150 -10.23 18.50 10.41
N GLY A 151 -10.45 17.52 9.55
CA GLY A 151 -10.95 17.77 8.18
C GLY A 151 -12.37 18.37 8.14
N ARG A 152 -13.19 18.10 9.17
CA ARG A 152 -14.57 18.60 9.23
C ARG A 152 -14.67 20.02 9.80
N THR A 153 -13.89 20.33 10.82
CA THR A 153 -13.98 21.59 11.57
C THR A 153 -12.87 22.57 11.23
N GLY A 154 -11.74 22.10 10.71
CA GLY A 154 -10.55 22.89 10.50
C GLY A 154 -9.76 23.20 11.76
N GLU A 155 -10.19 22.67 12.92
CA GLU A 155 -9.51 22.91 14.19
C GLU A 155 -8.27 22.01 14.31
N LYS A 156 -7.21 22.57 14.89
CA LYS A 156 -6.00 21.84 15.20
C LYS A 156 -6.27 20.82 16.30
N PHE A 157 -5.73 19.60 16.15
CA PHE A 157 -5.77 18.61 17.23
C PHE A 157 -4.98 19.10 18.44
N GLU A 158 -5.49 18.81 19.61
CA GLU A 158 -4.90 19.21 20.89
C GLU A 158 -3.47 18.67 21.04
N ASN A 159 -3.24 17.42 20.63
CA ASN A 159 -1.95 16.77 20.70
C ASN A 159 -1.35 16.56 19.29
N ARG A 160 -0.03 16.60 19.21
CA ARG A 160 0.70 16.25 18.00
C ARG A 160 0.57 14.75 17.71
N VAL A 161 0.52 14.39 16.47
CA VAL A 161 0.26 13.03 15.98
C VAL A 161 1.43 12.52 15.14
N ALA A 162 1.79 11.24 15.31
CA ALA A 162 2.77 10.59 14.46
C ALA A 162 2.18 10.39 13.06
N VAL A 163 2.79 10.98 12.07
CA VAL A 163 2.39 10.91 10.66
C VAL A 163 3.60 10.56 9.81
N GLY A 164 3.42 9.71 8.83
CA GLY A 164 4.48 9.34 7.92
C GLY A 164 3.98 8.51 6.76
N VAL A 165 4.89 7.89 6.07
CA VAL A 165 4.61 7.05 4.90
C VAL A 165 4.91 5.60 5.25
N MET A 166 3.95 4.74 4.97
CA MET A 166 4.02 3.32 5.28
C MET A 166 3.49 2.51 4.10
N TYR A 167 4.06 1.35 3.87
CA TYR A 167 3.54 0.37 2.90
C TYR A 167 2.44 -0.49 3.52
N MET A 168 1.34 -0.56 2.84
CA MET A 168 0.23 -1.42 3.23
C MET A 168 -0.40 -2.10 2.01
#